data_2213a27eef17c382d338299088eaf9f2
#
_entry.id   2213a27eef17c382d338299088eaf9f2
#
_cell.length_a   1.000
_cell.length_b   1.000
_cell.length_c   1.000
_cell.angle_alpha   90.00
_cell.angle_beta   90.00
_cell.angle_gamma   90.00
#
_symmetry.space_group_name_H-M   'P 1'
#
loop_
_entity.id
_entity.type
_entity.pdbx_description
1 polymer ?
#
loop_
_entity_poly.entity_id
_entity_poly.type
_entity_poly.pdbx_seq_one_letter_code
_entity_poly.pdbx_strand_id
1 'polypeptide(L)'
;MKSFILALFVGFSLFSNAQNKVIGTIVNKENIPLSGVFVSIPEIHLETTSDDNGNYQLNNLPNRKLKIFYSHLGYIMLTKEYSLTEKINTVNVVLEESVHQMDEVIVSTVFNKLQSQNVMKVEHQSIKSLQERGSATLIEGLSTIPGVSQVSTGTSIGKPVIRGLSGNRVLVYSQGVRLENQQFGEEHGLGLNDAGVESVEVIKGPASLLYGSDAIGGVLYFNPEKFVKSNTSEINFNQKYFSNTQGSNTSLGYRLSGDKLKFSTRLSNNKHSDYKIPSGERVTNTRFNELDFKTGLGYSDSNFSTIFRYNFNRLDLGIPEEGIAEQTKTKKTNFPKQGVNNQI
;
A
#
# COMPACT_ATOMS: atom_id res chain seq x y z
N MET A 1 49.33 -50.41 12.94
CA MET A 1 48.10 -49.66 13.20
C MET A 1 48.32 -48.12 13.27
N LYS A 2 49.31 -47.63 13.99
CA LYS A 2 49.55 -46.19 14.11
C LYS A 2 49.82 -45.47 12.77
N SER A 3 50.58 -46.09 11.85
CA SER A 3 50.90 -45.55 10.55
C SER A 3 49.70 -45.50 9.57
N PHE A 4 48.73 -46.42 9.74
CA PHE A 4 47.53 -46.45 8.91
C PHE A 4 46.53 -45.35 9.33
N ILE A 5 46.44 -45.02 10.61
CA ILE A 5 45.63 -43.92 11.13
C ILE A 5 46.19 -42.55 10.71
N LEU A 6 47.53 -42.40 10.67
CA LEU A 6 48.18 -41.21 10.19
C LEU A 6 47.97 -40.98 8.70
N ALA A 7 47.99 -42.01 7.87
CA ALA A 7 47.68 -41.94 6.45
C ALA A 7 46.21 -41.57 6.17
N LEU A 8 45.29 -42.08 7.00
CA LEU A 8 43.86 -41.71 6.91
C LEU A 8 43.60 -40.24 7.26
N PHE A 9 44.35 -39.70 8.23
CA PHE A 9 44.21 -38.28 8.64
C PHE A 9 44.82 -37.32 7.61
N VAL A 10 45.90 -37.71 6.94
CA VAL A 10 46.49 -36.91 5.85
C VAL A 10 45.62 -36.97 4.58
N GLY A 11 44.91 -38.07 4.31
CA GLY A 11 43.97 -38.17 3.19
C GLY A 11 42.73 -37.31 3.35
N PHE A 12 42.30 -36.98 4.58
CA PHE A 12 41.11 -36.15 4.86
C PHE A 12 41.38 -34.66 4.73
N SER A 13 42.65 -34.23 4.82
CA SER A 13 43.04 -32.80 4.70
C SER A 13 43.15 -32.30 3.26
N LEU A 14 42.94 -33.13 2.24
CA LEU A 14 43.05 -32.74 0.83
C LEU A 14 41.72 -32.31 0.20
N PHE A 15 40.62 -32.35 0.90
CA PHE A 15 39.36 -31.75 0.45
C PHE A 15 39.28 -30.25 0.82
N SER A 16 40.27 -29.48 0.42
CA SER A 16 40.17 -28.02 0.42
C SER A 16 39.32 -27.63 -0.78
N ASN A 17 38.01 -27.47 -0.58
CA ASN A 17 37.15 -26.87 -1.57
C ASN A 17 37.63 -25.43 -1.79
N ALA A 18 38.12 -25.13 -2.99
CA ALA A 18 38.39 -23.74 -3.38
C ALA A 18 37.07 -22.98 -3.37
N GLN A 19 36.88 -22.16 -2.35
CA GLN A 19 35.67 -21.34 -2.21
C GLN A 19 35.86 -20.11 -3.09
N ASN A 20 34.98 -19.95 -4.06
CA ASN A 20 34.97 -18.77 -4.92
C ASN A 20 34.29 -17.61 -4.21
N LYS A 21 34.62 -16.38 -4.57
CA LYS A 21 33.92 -15.19 -4.16
C LYS A 21 33.54 -14.35 -5.38
N VAL A 22 32.43 -13.65 -5.26
CA VAL A 22 32.00 -12.60 -6.20
C VAL A 22 32.13 -11.26 -5.48
N ILE A 23 32.78 -10.31 -6.14
CA ILE A 23 32.86 -8.91 -5.72
C ILE A 23 32.43 -8.04 -6.91
N GLY A 24 31.95 -6.85 -6.65
CA GLY A 24 31.60 -5.91 -7.71
C GLY A 24 30.96 -4.66 -7.22
N THR A 25 30.66 -3.78 -8.15
CA THR A 25 29.94 -2.52 -7.88
C THR A 25 28.59 -2.53 -8.60
N ILE A 26 27.62 -1.92 -7.98
CA ILE A 26 26.28 -1.75 -8.55
C ILE A 26 26.00 -0.26 -8.71
N VAL A 27 25.69 0.14 -9.94
CA VAL A 27 25.43 1.53 -10.30
C VAL A 27 24.12 1.66 -11.09
N ASN A 28 23.62 2.87 -11.24
CA ASN A 28 22.53 3.17 -12.18
C ASN A 28 23.08 3.51 -13.59
N LYS A 29 22.22 3.87 -14.53
CA LYS A 29 22.61 4.25 -15.91
C LYS A 29 23.48 5.50 -15.97
N GLU A 30 23.42 6.37 -14.97
CA GLU A 30 24.23 7.57 -14.84
C GLU A 30 25.56 7.30 -14.14
N ASN A 31 25.93 6.02 -13.88
CA ASN A 31 27.10 5.57 -13.13
C ASN A 31 27.13 6.06 -11.66
N ILE A 32 25.96 6.35 -11.08
CA ILE A 32 25.86 6.68 -9.66
C ILE A 32 25.80 5.38 -8.84
N PRO A 33 26.65 5.19 -7.81
CA PRO A 33 26.63 4.03 -6.96
C PRO A 33 25.29 3.86 -6.24
N LEU A 34 24.80 2.62 -6.16
CA LEU A 34 23.54 2.28 -5.50
C LEU A 34 23.82 1.56 -4.18
N SER A 35 23.56 2.25 -3.07
CA SER A 35 23.63 1.70 -1.72
C SER A 35 22.37 0.89 -1.39
N GLY A 36 22.53 -0.19 -0.60
CA GLY A 36 21.40 -0.97 -0.11
C GLY A 36 20.74 -1.89 -1.16
N VAL A 37 21.41 -2.15 -2.28
CA VAL A 37 20.92 -3.13 -3.26
C VAL A 37 21.01 -4.53 -2.63
N PHE A 38 19.89 -5.22 -2.57
CA PHE A 38 19.82 -6.59 -2.11
C PHE A 38 20.34 -7.54 -3.20
N VAL A 39 21.34 -8.32 -2.87
CA VAL A 39 21.99 -9.29 -3.78
C VAL A 39 21.82 -10.67 -3.18
N SER A 40 21.19 -11.60 -3.90
CA SER A 40 20.89 -12.92 -3.36
C SER A 40 21.14 -14.04 -4.37
N ILE A 41 21.48 -15.22 -3.84
CA ILE A 41 21.57 -16.49 -4.56
C ILE A 41 20.66 -17.50 -3.83
N PRO A 42 19.38 -17.58 -4.22
CA PRO A 42 18.39 -18.42 -3.52
C PRO A 42 18.74 -19.90 -3.47
N GLU A 43 19.42 -20.40 -4.51
CA GLU A 43 19.81 -21.81 -4.62
C GLU A 43 20.73 -22.29 -3.48
N ILE A 44 21.44 -21.38 -2.81
CA ILE A 44 22.36 -21.67 -1.71
C ILE A 44 22.06 -20.84 -0.45
N HIS A 45 20.92 -20.13 -0.41
CA HIS A 45 20.49 -19.28 0.70
C HIS A 45 21.55 -18.25 1.12
N LEU A 46 22.25 -17.67 0.15
CA LEU A 46 23.27 -16.66 0.40
C LEU A 46 22.79 -15.30 -0.06
N GLU A 47 22.98 -14.27 0.79
CA GLU A 47 22.55 -12.90 0.53
C GLU A 47 23.54 -11.88 1.09
N THR A 48 23.53 -10.69 0.51
CA THR A 48 24.31 -9.54 0.95
C THR A 48 23.62 -8.25 0.48
N THR A 49 24.13 -7.09 0.91
CA THR A 49 23.68 -5.78 0.44
C THR A 49 24.88 -4.95 -0.01
N SER A 50 24.68 -4.04 -0.98
CA SER A 50 25.72 -3.10 -1.38
C SER A 50 25.92 -2.02 -0.33
N ASP A 51 27.18 -1.56 -0.17
CA ASP A 51 27.57 -0.44 0.68
C ASP A 51 27.23 0.93 0.05
N ASP A 52 27.61 2.02 0.74
CA ASP A 52 27.37 3.40 0.28
C ASP A 52 28.09 3.75 -1.04
N ASN A 53 29.12 3.00 -1.40
CA ASN A 53 29.82 3.13 -2.67
C ASN A 53 29.34 2.14 -3.74
N GLY A 54 28.22 1.44 -3.47
CA GLY A 54 27.65 0.43 -4.36
C GLY A 54 28.41 -0.89 -4.38
N ASN A 55 29.43 -1.10 -3.55
CA ASN A 55 30.22 -2.34 -3.56
C ASN A 55 29.48 -3.46 -2.83
N TYR A 56 29.60 -4.67 -3.34
CA TYR A 56 29.05 -5.87 -2.72
C TYR A 56 30.02 -7.04 -2.79
N GLN A 57 29.87 -7.99 -1.88
CA GLN A 57 30.67 -9.20 -1.84
C GLN A 57 29.84 -10.41 -1.39
N LEU A 58 29.96 -11.50 -2.12
CA LEU A 58 29.43 -12.82 -1.78
C LEU A 58 30.61 -13.80 -1.64
N ASN A 59 30.71 -14.45 -0.49
CA ASN A 59 31.78 -15.39 -0.18
C ASN A 59 31.30 -16.85 -0.20
N ASN A 60 32.24 -17.78 -0.19
CA ASN A 60 31.97 -19.21 -0.03
C ASN A 60 31.10 -19.81 -1.14
N LEU A 61 31.30 -19.38 -2.39
CA LEU A 61 30.52 -19.81 -3.54
C LEU A 61 31.07 -21.13 -4.11
N PRO A 62 30.20 -22.07 -4.49
CA PRO A 62 30.61 -23.30 -5.18
C PRO A 62 31.05 -22.99 -6.62
N ASN A 63 32.01 -23.79 -7.14
CA ASN A 63 32.48 -23.67 -8.52
C ASN A 63 31.47 -24.26 -9.50
N ARG A 64 30.44 -23.51 -9.83
CA ARG A 64 29.37 -23.86 -10.78
C ARG A 64 28.69 -22.60 -11.30
N LYS A 65 27.78 -22.79 -12.25
CA LYS A 65 26.87 -21.71 -12.66
C LYS A 65 25.88 -21.41 -11.55
N LEU A 66 25.72 -20.13 -11.23
CA LEU A 66 24.77 -19.63 -10.21
C LEU A 66 23.98 -18.45 -10.77
N LYS A 67 22.71 -18.40 -10.42
CA LYS A 67 21.85 -17.25 -10.69
C LYS A 67 21.91 -16.27 -9.54
N ILE A 68 22.35 -15.05 -9.83
CA ILE A 68 22.43 -13.96 -8.87
C ILE A 68 21.30 -12.97 -9.16
N PHE A 69 20.56 -12.63 -8.13
CA PHE A 69 19.45 -11.69 -8.15
C PHE A 69 19.90 -10.37 -7.53
N TYR A 70 19.56 -9.28 -8.20
CA TYR A 70 19.83 -7.92 -7.74
C TYR A 70 18.50 -7.18 -7.67
N SER A 71 18.15 -6.66 -6.49
CA SER A 71 16.90 -5.94 -6.26
C SER A 71 17.15 -4.66 -5.46
N HIS A 72 16.61 -3.57 -5.95
CA HIS A 72 16.66 -2.27 -5.26
C HIS A 72 15.35 -1.51 -5.50
N LEU A 73 14.94 -0.74 -4.49
CA LEU A 73 13.72 0.06 -4.57
C LEU A 73 13.85 1.12 -5.68
N GLY A 74 12.91 1.12 -6.63
CA GLY A 74 12.92 2.04 -7.77
C GLY A 74 13.68 1.55 -9.00
N TYR A 75 14.20 0.32 -8.99
CA TYR A 75 14.94 -0.28 -10.10
C TYR A 75 14.31 -1.60 -10.55
N ILE A 76 14.50 -1.92 -11.83
CA ILE A 76 14.09 -3.22 -12.38
C ILE A 76 14.95 -4.31 -11.76
N MET A 77 14.32 -5.34 -11.19
CA MET A 77 15.02 -6.51 -10.66
C MET A 77 15.81 -7.19 -11.78
N LEU A 78 17.09 -7.38 -11.58
CA LEU A 78 17.98 -8.03 -12.53
C LEU A 78 18.33 -9.44 -12.04
N THR A 79 18.18 -10.41 -12.92
CA THR A 79 18.62 -11.79 -12.69
C THR A 79 19.61 -12.18 -13.78
N LYS A 80 20.81 -12.56 -13.39
CA LYS A 80 21.82 -13.05 -14.32
C LYS A 80 22.48 -14.33 -13.85
N GLU A 81 22.81 -15.22 -14.79
CA GLU A 81 23.56 -16.43 -14.53
C GLU A 81 25.04 -16.19 -14.81
N TYR A 82 25.88 -16.55 -13.84
CA TYR A 82 27.32 -16.41 -13.94
C TYR A 82 28.01 -17.77 -13.73
N SER A 83 29.03 -18.04 -14.55
CA SER A 83 29.92 -19.19 -14.38
C SER A 83 31.10 -18.76 -13.50
N LEU A 84 31.14 -19.24 -12.27
CA LEU A 84 32.18 -18.88 -11.31
C LEU A 84 33.36 -19.85 -11.45
N THR A 85 34.31 -19.53 -12.33
CA THR A 85 35.47 -20.36 -12.64
C THR A 85 36.74 -19.93 -11.90
N GLU A 86 36.76 -18.71 -11.40
CA GLU A 86 37.91 -18.12 -10.70
C GLU A 86 37.68 -18.00 -9.21
N LYS A 87 38.76 -17.98 -8.42
CA LYS A 87 38.68 -17.74 -6.97
C LYS A 87 38.05 -16.38 -6.63
N ILE A 88 38.26 -15.37 -7.47
CA ILE A 88 37.66 -14.05 -7.36
C ILE A 88 37.03 -13.71 -8.70
N ASN A 89 35.71 -13.58 -8.71
CA ASN A 89 34.95 -13.20 -9.89
C ASN A 89 34.47 -11.75 -9.68
N THR A 90 34.90 -10.83 -10.55
CA THR A 90 34.44 -9.44 -10.51
C THR A 90 33.20 -9.28 -11.38
N VAL A 91 32.09 -8.86 -10.77
CA VAL A 91 30.79 -8.71 -11.44
C VAL A 91 30.23 -7.32 -11.14
N ASN A 92 30.39 -6.41 -12.10
CA ASN A 92 29.79 -5.10 -12.02
C ASN A 92 28.40 -5.11 -12.67
N VAL A 93 27.48 -4.41 -12.06
CA VAL A 93 26.06 -4.44 -12.44
C VAL A 93 25.55 -3.03 -12.62
N VAL A 94 24.81 -2.80 -13.72
CA VAL A 94 24.04 -1.58 -13.93
C VAL A 94 22.58 -1.96 -13.77
N LEU A 95 21.89 -1.30 -12.82
CA LEU A 95 20.45 -1.44 -12.67
C LEU A 95 19.75 -0.33 -13.44
N GLU A 96 18.69 -0.69 -14.11
CA GLU A 96 17.82 0.24 -14.81
C GLU A 96 16.73 0.75 -13.88
N GLU A 97 16.49 2.07 -13.90
CA GLU A 97 15.35 2.62 -13.17
C GLU A 97 14.04 2.05 -13.71
N SER A 98 13.19 1.63 -12.80
CA SER A 98 11.87 1.14 -13.17
C SER A 98 10.98 2.33 -13.55
N VAL A 99 10.78 2.51 -14.84
CA VAL A 99 9.76 3.46 -15.40
C VAL A 99 8.36 2.84 -15.32
N HIS A 100 8.27 1.53 -15.10
CA HIS A 100 7.03 0.82 -14.88
C HIS A 100 6.78 0.70 -13.38
N GLN A 101 5.51 0.79 -13.01
CA GLN A 101 5.02 0.59 -11.65
C GLN A 101 5.84 -0.51 -10.97
N MET A 102 6.56 -0.12 -9.92
CA MET A 102 7.24 -1.08 -9.05
C MET A 102 6.26 -2.19 -8.72
N ASP A 103 6.71 -3.44 -8.77
CA ASP A 103 5.98 -4.54 -8.15
C ASP A 103 5.54 -4.08 -6.77
N GLU A 104 4.23 -3.92 -6.61
CA GLU A 104 3.65 -3.27 -5.45
C GLU A 104 4.02 -4.07 -4.21
N VAL A 105 4.67 -3.41 -3.25
CA VAL A 105 4.95 -4.02 -1.96
C VAL A 105 3.64 -4.14 -1.22
N ILE A 106 3.21 -5.36 -0.97
CA ILE A 106 2.01 -5.64 -0.19
C ILE A 106 2.32 -5.41 1.29
N VAL A 107 1.78 -4.33 1.85
CA VAL A 107 2.03 -3.91 3.23
C VAL A 107 1.17 -4.68 4.22
N SER A 108 -0.01 -5.12 3.78
CA SER A 108 -0.98 -5.83 4.62
C SER A 108 -0.58 -7.26 4.99
N THR A 109 0.42 -7.84 4.35
CA THR A 109 0.90 -9.19 4.71
C THR A 109 1.95 -9.13 5.81
N VAL A 110 2.02 -10.17 6.63
CA VAL A 110 2.97 -10.29 7.77
C VAL A 110 4.44 -10.11 7.35
N PHE A 111 4.75 -10.22 6.06
CA PHE A 111 6.12 -10.24 5.55
C PHE A 111 6.46 -9.07 4.62
N ASN A 112 5.59 -8.10 4.38
CA ASN A 112 5.83 -6.96 3.47
C ASN A 112 6.53 -7.39 2.16
N LYS A 113 6.00 -8.42 1.50
CA LYS A 113 6.61 -9.01 0.31
C LYS A 113 6.06 -8.38 -0.97
N LEU A 114 6.86 -8.43 -2.03
CA LEU A 114 6.39 -8.13 -3.38
C LEU A 114 5.21 -9.04 -3.75
N GLN A 115 4.27 -8.54 -4.55
CA GLN A 115 3.11 -9.32 -5.00
C GLN A 115 3.54 -10.64 -5.68
N SER A 116 4.61 -10.61 -6.47
CA SER A 116 5.19 -11.79 -7.13
C SER A 116 5.73 -12.86 -6.17
N GLN A 117 6.03 -12.49 -4.93
CA GLN A 117 6.54 -13.38 -3.88
C GLN A 117 5.46 -13.81 -2.88
N ASN A 118 4.25 -13.26 -3.00
CA ASN A 118 3.13 -13.67 -2.18
C ASN A 118 2.48 -14.93 -2.75
N VAL A 119 2.32 -15.94 -1.91
CA VAL A 119 1.59 -17.18 -2.25
C VAL A 119 0.11 -16.88 -2.53
N MET A 120 -0.38 -15.75 -2.06
CA MET A 120 -1.77 -15.32 -2.13
C MET A 120 -1.92 -14.07 -2.96
N LYS A 121 -2.89 -14.07 -3.88
CA LYS A 121 -3.17 -12.90 -4.71
C LYS A 121 -3.84 -11.81 -3.85
N VAL A 122 -3.12 -10.73 -3.61
CA VAL A 122 -3.65 -9.48 -3.04
C VAL A 122 -3.80 -8.49 -4.20
N GLU A 123 -4.98 -7.92 -4.38
CA GLU A 123 -5.18 -6.88 -5.39
C GLU A 123 -4.88 -5.53 -4.78
N HIS A 124 -3.88 -4.86 -5.30
CA HIS A 124 -3.47 -3.52 -4.91
C HIS A 124 -3.98 -2.49 -5.92
N GLN A 125 -4.52 -1.37 -5.44
CA GLN A 125 -4.94 -0.25 -6.26
C GLN A 125 -4.52 1.07 -5.62
N SER A 126 -3.88 1.94 -6.40
CA SER A 126 -3.59 3.28 -5.93
C SER A 126 -4.87 4.12 -5.85
N ILE A 127 -5.00 4.94 -4.82
CA ILE A 127 -6.16 5.83 -4.68
C ILE A 127 -6.21 6.82 -5.85
N LYS A 128 -5.06 7.26 -6.34
CA LYS A 128 -5.00 8.13 -7.52
C LYS A 128 -5.69 7.50 -8.72
N SER A 129 -5.45 6.22 -9.02
CA SER A 129 -6.10 5.54 -10.15
C SER A 129 -7.61 5.39 -9.97
N LEU A 130 -8.09 5.19 -8.73
CA LEU A 130 -9.53 5.17 -8.43
C LEU A 130 -10.16 6.55 -8.61
N GLN A 131 -9.47 7.60 -8.18
CA GLN A 131 -9.92 8.98 -8.32
C GLN A 131 -10.00 9.45 -9.78
N GLU A 132 -9.09 9.00 -10.64
CA GLU A 132 -9.08 9.32 -12.07
C GLU A 132 -10.29 8.76 -12.82
N ARG A 133 -10.97 7.76 -12.25
CA ARG A 133 -12.22 7.20 -12.78
C ARG A 133 -13.46 8.06 -12.50
N GLY A 134 -13.32 9.17 -11.77
CA GLY A 134 -14.38 10.15 -11.55
C GLY A 134 -15.34 9.82 -10.41
N SER A 135 -15.01 8.89 -9.54
CA SER A 135 -15.83 8.51 -8.38
C SER A 135 -15.95 9.66 -7.38
N ALA A 136 -17.15 9.93 -6.90
CA ALA A 136 -17.41 10.98 -5.92
C ALA A 136 -17.02 10.58 -4.49
N THR A 137 -17.07 9.29 -4.19
CA THR A 137 -16.75 8.72 -2.88
C THR A 137 -15.74 7.57 -3.02
N LEU A 138 -15.03 7.28 -1.93
CA LEU A 138 -14.06 6.18 -1.90
C LEU A 138 -14.73 4.83 -2.21
N ILE A 139 -15.89 4.57 -1.63
CA ILE A 139 -16.59 3.29 -1.82
C ILE A 139 -17.04 3.08 -3.27
N GLU A 140 -17.47 4.14 -3.96
CA GLU A 140 -17.78 4.11 -5.39
C GLU A 140 -16.53 3.73 -6.20
N GLY A 141 -15.38 4.34 -5.89
CA GLY A 141 -14.10 3.98 -6.51
C GLY A 141 -13.72 2.51 -6.27
N LEU A 142 -13.88 2.01 -5.05
CA LEU A 142 -13.60 0.61 -4.71
C LEU A 142 -14.46 -0.38 -5.49
N SER A 143 -15.71 -0.04 -5.79
CA SER A 143 -16.61 -0.91 -6.56
C SER A 143 -16.17 -1.13 -8.02
N THR A 144 -15.17 -0.39 -8.49
CA THR A 144 -14.53 -0.61 -9.79
C THR A 144 -13.44 -1.69 -9.77
N ILE A 145 -13.05 -2.15 -8.58
CA ILE A 145 -12.05 -3.22 -8.42
C ILE A 145 -12.73 -4.58 -8.68
N PRO A 146 -12.15 -5.46 -9.51
CA PRO A 146 -12.75 -6.75 -9.79
C PRO A 146 -13.07 -7.55 -8.53
N GLY A 147 -14.34 -8.01 -8.40
CA GLY A 147 -14.83 -8.78 -7.26
C GLY A 147 -15.10 -7.97 -5.99
N VAL A 148 -15.08 -6.65 -6.09
CA VAL A 148 -15.61 -5.72 -5.09
C VAL A 148 -16.84 -5.04 -5.67
N SER A 149 -17.92 -4.99 -4.92
CA SER A 149 -19.12 -4.23 -5.22
C SER A 149 -19.54 -3.45 -3.98
N GLN A 150 -20.62 -2.71 -4.04
CA GLN A 150 -21.16 -1.99 -2.89
C GLN A 150 -22.66 -2.23 -2.73
N VAL A 151 -23.12 -2.22 -1.50
CA VAL A 151 -24.51 -1.95 -1.14
C VAL A 151 -24.55 -0.51 -0.66
N SER A 152 -25.44 0.30 -1.25
CA SER A 152 -25.54 1.72 -0.94
C SER A 152 -27.00 2.11 -0.74
N THR A 153 -27.27 2.81 0.36
CA THR A 153 -28.55 3.45 0.66
C THR A 153 -28.55 4.95 0.35
N GLY A 154 -27.41 5.51 -0.07
CA GLY A 154 -27.24 6.91 -0.42
C GLY A 154 -25.83 7.18 -0.98
N THR A 155 -25.56 8.38 -1.48
CA THR A 155 -24.29 8.70 -2.13
C THR A 155 -23.07 8.51 -1.21
N SER A 156 -23.19 8.85 0.08
CA SER A 156 -22.13 8.70 1.09
C SER A 156 -22.26 7.44 1.95
N ILE A 157 -23.35 6.69 1.79
CA ILE A 157 -23.63 5.51 2.60
C ILE A 157 -23.43 4.29 1.72
N GLY A 158 -22.22 3.79 1.70
CA GLY A 158 -21.89 2.58 0.95
C GLY A 158 -21.08 1.61 1.78
N LYS A 159 -21.44 0.32 1.72
CA LYS A 159 -20.71 -0.78 2.35
C LYS A 159 -20.04 -1.61 1.27
N PRO A 160 -18.75 -1.95 1.45
CA PRO A 160 -18.09 -2.85 0.52
C PRO A 160 -18.67 -4.24 0.59
N VAL A 161 -18.82 -4.85 -0.57
CA VAL A 161 -19.24 -6.24 -0.73
C VAL A 161 -18.15 -6.99 -1.44
N ILE A 162 -17.62 -8.04 -0.83
CA ILE A 162 -16.62 -8.91 -1.41
C ILE A 162 -17.19 -10.33 -1.44
N ARG A 163 -17.23 -10.94 -2.61
CA ARG A 163 -17.80 -12.29 -2.80
C ARG A 163 -19.25 -12.43 -2.28
N GLY A 164 -20.05 -11.37 -2.40
CA GLY A 164 -21.45 -11.35 -1.94
C GLY A 164 -21.61 -11.14 -0.42
N LEU A 165 -20.53 -10.92 0.32
CA LEU A 165 -20.55 -10.69 1.76
C LEU A 165 -20.23 -9.23 2.09
N SER A 166 -20.89 -8.65 3.09
CA SER A 166 -20.73 -7.27 3.55
C SER A 166 -20.84 -7.17 5.07
N GLY A 167 -20.78 -5.95 5.59
CA GLY A 167 -20.88 -5.66 7.02
C GLY A 167 -19.74 -6.30 7.80
N ASN A 168 -20.04 -7.02 8.87
CA ASN A 168 -19.06 -7.67 9.74
C ASN A 168 -18.31 -8.86 9.11
N ARG A 169 -18.66 -9.24 7.87
CA ARG A 169 -17.98 -10.31 7.11
C ARG A 169 -16.87 -9.79 6.18
N VAL A 170 -16.74 -8.49 6.04
CA VAL A 170 -15.67 -7.80 5.31
C VAL A 170 -14.97 -6.88 6.27
N LEU A 171 -13.73 -7.15 6.59
CA LEU A 171 -12.96 -6.33 7.51
C LEU A 171 -12.35 -5.14 6.78
N VAL A 172 -12.34 -4.00 7.45
CA VAL A 172 -11.73 -2.77 6.96
C VAL A 172 -10.63 -2.35 7.92
N TYR A 173 -9.44 -2.14 7.39
CA TYR A 173 -8.30 -1.63 8.14
C TYR A 173 -7.83 -0.31 7.54
N SER A 174 -7.55 0.65 8.39
CA SER A 174 -6.86 1.88 8.02
C SER A 174 -5.68 2.08 8.95
N GLN A 175 -4.49 2.19 8.40
CA GLN A 175 -3.24 2.42 9.16
C GLN A 175 -2.97 1.35 10.24
N GLY A 176 -3.38 0.12 9.99
CA GLY A 176 -3.24 -0.99 10.94
C GLY A 176 -4.34 -1.11 11.99
N VAL A 177 -5.30 -0.18 12.02
CA VAL A 177 -6.45 -0.19 12.94
C VAL A 177 -7.68 -0.69 12.21
N ARG A 178 -8.41 -1.63 12.81
CA ARG A 178 -9.69 -2.13 12.31
C ARG A 178 -10.76 -1.04 12.50
N LEU A 179 -11.51 -0.77 11.42
CA LEU A 179 -12.67 0.11 11.44
C LEU A 179 -13.94 -0.75 11.52
N GLU A 180 -14.84 -0.39 12.42
CA GLU A 180 -16.03 -1.19 12.70
C GLU A 180 -17.36 -0.50 12.32
N ASN A 181 -17.30 0.69 11.74
CA ASN A 181 -18.49 1.50 11.42
C ASN A 181 -19.51 0.74 10.58
N GLN A 182 -19.06 -0.03 9.60
CA GLN A 182 -19.94 -0.72 8.65
C GLN A 182 -20.72 -1.93 9.23
N GLN A 183 -20.39 -2.36 10.46
CA GLN A 183 -21.13 -3.47 11.09
C GLN A 183 -22.43 -3.04 11.78
N PHE A 184 -22.57 -1.74 12.03
CA PHE A 184 -23.81 -1.17 12.53
C PHE A 184 -24.81 -0.95 11.38
N GLY A 185 -26.05 -0.61 11.60
CA GLY A 185 -27.19 -0.45 10.68
C GLY A 185 -26.90 -0.16 9.18
N GLU A 186 -27.90 -0.17 8.34
CA GLU A 186 -27.72 0.03 6.90
C GLU A 186 -27.25 1.44 6.54
N GLU A 187 -27.49 2.40 7.43
CA GLU A 187 -27.11 3.81 7.34
C GLU A 187 -25.62 4.07 7.64
N HIS A 188 -24.89 3.10 8.17
CA HIS A 188 -23.47 3.22 8.45
C HIS A 188 -22.63 2.70 7.29
N GLY A 189 -21.97 3.61 6.58
CA GLY A 189 -21.07 3.30 5.47
C GLY A 189 -19.66 2.98 5.90
N LEU A 190 -18.71 3.11 4.95
CA LEU A 190 -17.29 2.79 5.15
C LEU A 190 -16.63 3.64 6.25
N GLY A 191 -17.08 4.90 6.46
CA GLY A 191 -16.54 5.80 7.47
C GLY A 191 -15.12 6.28 7.19
N LEU A 192 -14.69 6.25 5.95
CA LEU A 192 -13.36 6.64 5.48
C LEU A 192 -13.47 7.31 4.12
N ASN A 193 -12.74 8.41 3.93
CA ASN A 193 -12.56 9.02 2.63
C ASN A 193 -11.18 8.75 2.03
N ASP A 194 -11.00 9.16 0.78
CA ASP A 194 -9.78 8.93 -0.01
C ASP A 194 -8.63 9.88 0.33
N ALA A 195 -8.87 10.98 1.04
CA ALA A 195 -7.82 11.94 1.36
C ALA A 195 -6.82 11.37 2.38
N GLY A 196 -5.53 11.46 2.07
CA GLY A 196 -4.46 10.92 2.90
C GLY A 196 -4.36 9.39 2.91
N VAL A 197 -5.00 8.74 1.94
CA VAL A 197 -4.81 7.32 1.63
C VAL A 197 -4.01 7.21 0.34
N GLU A 198 -2.96 6.39 0.32
CA GLU A 198 -2.13 6.17 -0.86
C GLU A 198 -2.68 5.04 -1.72
N SER A 199 -3.06 3.95 -1.08
CA SER A 199 -3.53 2.75 -1.77
C SER A 199 -4.49 1.93 -0.93
N VAL A 200 -5.21 1.04 -1.59
CA VAL A 200 -6.01 -0.01 -0.98
C VAL A 200 -5.53 -1.37 -1.44
N GLU A 201 -5.43 -2.29 -0.52
CA GLU A 201 -5.18 -3.70 -0.75
C GLU A 201 -6.44 -4.51 -0.47
N VAL A 202 -6.84 -5.32 -1.45
CA VAL A 202 -8.03 -6.18 -1.36
C VAL A 202 -7.57 -7.61 -1.20
N ILE A 203 -7.71 -8.15 0.01
CA ILE A 203 -7.27 -9.48 0.39
C ILE A 203 -8.48 -10.41 0.34
N LYS A 204 -8.42 -11.41 -0.52
CA LYS A 204 -9.51 -12.35 -0.75
C LYS A 204 -9.08 -13.79 -0.48
N GLY A 205 -10.05 -14.62 -0.05
CA GLY A 205 -9.82 -16.05 0.14
C GLY A 205 -9.01 -16.38 1.41
N PRO A 206 -8.26 -17.50 1.44
CA PRO A 206 -7.60 -17.98 2.67
C PRO A 206 -6.69 -16.96 3.35
N ALA A 207 -6.11 -16.03 2.59
CA ALA A 207 -5.29 -14.94 3.12
C ALA A 207 -6.03 -14.05 4.12
N SER A 208 -7.32 -13.83 3.91
CA SER A 208 -8.10 -12.98 4.79
C SER A 208 -8.25 -13.55 6.20
N LEU A 209 -8.15 -14.88 6.36
CA LEU A 209 -8.26 -15.54 7.66
C LEU A 209 -7.13 -15.16 8.63
N LEU A 210 -6.01 -14.64 8.12
CA LEU A 210 -4.94 -14.09 8.97
C LEU A 210 -5.40 -12.87 9.79
N TYR A 211 -6.50 -12.23 9.39
CA TYR A 211 -7.12 -11.09 10.05
C TYR A 211 -8.26 -11.47 11.02
N GLY A 212 -8.53 -12.76 11.14
CA GLY A 212 -9.55 -13.30 12.04
C GLY A 212 -10.72 -13.96 11.35
N SER A 213 -11.58 -14.60 12.15
CA SER A 213 -12.75 -15.37 11.67
C SER A 213 -13.78 -14.54 10.89
N ASP A 214 -13.87 -13.23 11.18
CA ASP A 214 -14.83 -12.34 10.55
C ASP A 214 -14.44 -11.97 9.11
N ALA A 215 -13.21 -12.24 8.69
CA ALA A 215 -12.70 -11.92 7.37
C ALA A 215 -13.12 -12.91 6.26
N ILE A 216 -14.26 -13.59 6.41
CA ILE A 216 -14.74 -14.62 5.47
C ILE A 216 -14.96 -14.04 4.06
N GLY A 217 -15.51 -12.83 3.96
CA GLY A 217 -15.67 -12.13 2.69
C GLY A 217 -14.36 -11.64 2.11
N GLY A 218 -13.52 -11.10 2.96
CA GLY A 218 -12.24 -10.50 2.60
C GLY A 218 -11.85 -9.37 3.53
N VAL A 219 -10.73 -8.72 3.20
CA VAL A 219 -10.20 -7.57 3.92
C VAL A 219 -9.90 -6.44 2.94
N LEU A 220 -10.27 -5.23 3.30
CA LEU A 220 -9.84 -3.98 2.69
C LEU A 220 -8.81 -3.34 3.61
N TYR A 221 -7.59 -3.19 3.14
CA TYR A 221 -6.50 -2.59 3.90
C TYR A 221 -6.07 -1.29 3.25
N PHE A 222 -6.31 -0.16 3.92
CA PHE A 222 -5.99 1.17 3.44
C PHE A 222 -4.63 1.62 3.96
N ASN A 223 -3.70 1.80 3.04
CA ASN A 223 -2.36 2.29 3.33
C ASN A 223 -2.36 3.82 3.39
N PRO A 224 -1.81 4.42 4.45
CA PRO A 224 -1.70 5.87 4.54
C PRO A 224 -0.66 6.40 3.55
N GLU A 225 -0.77 7.68 3.20
CA GLU A 225 0.30 8.36 2.47
C GLU A 225 1.65 8.21 3.17
N LYS A 226 2.67 7.92 2.38
CA LYS A 226 4.06 7.84 2.84
C LYS A 226 4.60 9.22 3.16
N PHE A 227 5.54 9.28 4.08
CA PHE A 227 6.35 10.48 4.25
C PHE A 227 7.19 10.72 3.00
N VAL A 228 7.51 11.97 2.73
CA VAL A 228 8.42 12.32 1.63
C VAL A 228 9.84 11.88 1.91
N LYS A 229 10.72 11.92 0.89
CA LYS A 229 12.15 11.59 1.03
C LYS A 229 12.80 12.49 2.09
N SER A 230 13.86 12.00 2.72
CA SER A 230 14.64 12.79 3.70
C SER A 230 15.09 14.13 3.10
N ASN A 231 15.04 15.17 3.93
CA ASN A 231 15.41 16.55 3.59
C ASN A 231 14.59 17.17 2.45
N THR A 232 13.33 16.73 2.31
CA THR A 232 12.39 17.30 1.33
C THR A 232 11.07 17.71 1.99
N SER A 233 10.38 18.63 1.33
CA SER A 233 9.01 19.01 1.67
C SER A 233 8.13 19.02 0.43
N GLU A 234 6.85 18.77 0.62
CA GLU A 234 5.86 18.75 -0.45
C GLU A 234 4.53 19.33 0.02
N ILE A 235 3.94 20.18 -0.81
CA ILE A 235 2.57 20.65 -0.65
C ILE A 235 1.74 20.03 -1.77
N ASN A 236 0.60 19.47 -1.43
CA ASN A 236 -0.33 18.89 -2.39
C ASN A 236 -1.71 19.50 -2.20
N PHE A 237 -2.25 20.11 -3.27
CA PHE A 237 -3.60 20.61 -3.33
C PHE A 237 -4.38 19.86 -4.39
N ASN A 238 -5.57 19.38 -4.04
CA ASN A 238 -6.48 18.70 -4.95
C ASN A 238 -7.87 19.30 -4.84
N GLN A 239 -8.49 19.61 -5.96
CA GLN A 239 -9.84 20.13 -6.06
C GLN A 239 -10.58 19.40 -7.19
N LYS A 240 -11.74 18.80 -6.85
CA LYS A 240 -12.64 18.16 -7.81
C LYS A 240 -14.02 18.77 -7.71
N TYR A 241 -14.70 18.88 -8.83
CA TYR A 241 -16.08 19.33 -8.91
C TYR A 241 -16.95 18.28 -9.59
N PHE A 242 -18.10 18.01 -9.01
CA PHE A 242 -19.07 17.02 -9.47
C PHE A 242 -20.35 17.72 -9.89
N SER A 243 -20.64 17.77 -11.21
CA SER A 243 -21.77 18.49 -11.78
C SER A 243 -23.12 17.92 -11.38
N ASN A 244 -23.23 16.59 -11.22
CA ASN A 244 -24.47 15.92 -10.81
C ASN A 244 -24.93 16.41 -9.44
N THR A 245 -24.07 16.35 -8.44
CA THR A 245 -24.37 16.78 -7.05
C THR A 245 -24.12 18.27 -6.83
N GLN A 246 -23.52 18.98 -7.81
CA GLN A 246 -22.98 20.34 -7.62
C GLN A 246 -22.10 20.40 -6.36
N GLY A 247 -21.30 19.37 -6.17
CA GLY A 247 -20.44 19.18 -5.03
C GLY A 247 -18.97 19.34 -5.38
N SER A 248 -18.17 19.41 -4.34
CA SER A 248 -16.72 19.51 -4.46
C SER A 248 -16.00 18.68 -3.41
N ASN A 249 -14.89 18.09 -3.83
CA ASN A 249 -13.91 17.46 -2.94
C ASN A 249 -12.65 18.29 -2.98
N THR A 250 -12.27 18.85 -1.84
CA THR A 250 -11.09 19.72 -1.69
C THR A 250 -10.16 19.11 -0.67
N SER A 251 -8.88 18.99 -0.97
CA SER A 251 -7.88 18.55 -0.01
C SER A 251 -6.58 19.34 -0.12
N LEU A 252 -5.99 19.63 1.03
CA LEU A 252 -4.69 20.28 1.17
C LEU A 252 -3.81 19.40 2.07
N GLY A 253 -2.66 19.02 1.56
CA GLY A 253 -1.67 18.22 2.28
C GLY A 253 -0.33 18.92 2.35
N TYR A 254 0.36 18.76 3.48
CA TYR A 254 1.74 19.17 3.67
C TYR A 254 2.54 18.02 4.26
N ARG A 255 3.69 17.73 3.68
CA ARG A 255 4.61 16.68 4.12
C ARG A 255 6.02 17.25 4.20
N LEU A 256 6.73 16.91 5.26
CA LEU A 256 8.10 17.33 5.50
C LEU A 256 8.88 16.16 6.10
N SER A 257 10.08 15.91 5.62
CA SER A 257 11.01 14.95 6.21
C SER A 257 12.38 15.58 6.33
N GLY A 258 12.93 15.57 7.56
CA GLY A 258 14.33 15.77 7.82
C GLY A 258 15.08 14.45 7.88
N ASP A 259 16.27 14.44 8.46
CA ASP A 259 17.08 13.23 8.62
C ASP A 259 16.43 12.18 9.52
N LYS A 260 15.88 12.61 10.65
CA LYS A 260 15.29 11.72 11.66
C LYS A 260 13.80 11.97 11.88
N LEU A 261 13.37 13.22 11.79
CA LEU A 261 11.99 13.62 12.03
C LEU A 261 11.21 13.75 10.72
N LYS A 262 9.99 13.24 10.72
CA LYS A 262 9.07 13.29 9.60
C LYS A 262 7.72 13.80 10.07
N PHE A 263 7.09 14.62 9.25
CA PHE A 263 5.78 15.20 9.50
C PHE A 263 4.91 15.09 8.27
N SER A 264 3.64 14.80 8.49
CA SER A 264 2.62 14.88 7.45
C SER A 264 1.32 15.42 8.04
N THR A 265 0.61 16.23 7.28
CA THR A 265 -0.74 16.67 7.65
C THR A 265 -1.59 16.81 6.40
N ARG A 266 -2.88 16.53 6.52
CA ARG A 266 -3.87 16.68 5.46
C ARG A 266 -5.21 17.12 6.03
N LEU A 267 -5.79 18.13 5.41
CA LEU A 267 -7.15 18.57 5.65
C LEU A 267 -7.95 18.34 4.36
N SER A 268 -9.14 17.79 4.49
CA SER A 268 -10.05 17.65 3.34
C SER A 268 -11.50 17.96 3.72
N ASN A 269 -12.22 18.48 2.74
CA ASN A 269 -13.66 18.71 2.83
C ASN A 269 -14.35 18.24 1.56
N ASN A 270 -15.30 17.34 1.69
CA ASN A 270 -16.15 16.82 0.63
C ASN A 270 -17.58 17.28 0.88
N LYS A 271 -18.11 18.13 0.02
CA LYS A 271 -19.46 18.68 0.17
C LYS A 271 -20.28 18.45 -1.08
N HIS A 272 -21.39 17.73 -0.93
CA HIS A 272 -22.28 17.35 -2.02
C HIS A 272 -23.73 17.69 -1.69
N SER A 273 -24.45 18.21 -2.68
CA SER A 273 -25.91 18.35 -2.61
C SER A 273 -26.56 17.05 -3.05
N ASP A 274 -27.87 16.99 -2.91
CA ASP A 274 -28.69 15.88 -3.43
C ASP A 274 -28.39 15.59 -4.90
N TYR A 275 -28.18 14.32 -5.27
CA TYR A 275 -27.84 13.96 -6.65
C TYR A 275 -29.05 14.10 -7.59
N LYS A 276 -28.77 14.35 -8.86
CA LYS A 276 -29.77 14.44 -9.93
C LYS A 276 -29.96 13.10 -10.63
N ILE A 277 -31.21 12.80 -10.93
CA ILE A 277 -31.61 11.70 -11.80
C ILE A 277 -31.82 12.20 -13.24
N PRO A 278 -31.98 11.31 -14.24
CA PRO A 278 -32.12 11.70 -15.65
C PRO A 278 -33.28 12.64 -15.96
N SER A 279 -34.36 12.64 -15.16
CA SER A 279 -35.46 13.61 -15.30
C SER A 279 -35.08 15.05 -14.95
N GLY A 280 -33.87 15.27 -14.38
CA GLY A 280 -33.39 16.54 -13.88
C GLY A 280 -33.82 16.87 -12.45
N GLU A 281 -34.63 16.02 -11.84
CA GLU A 281 -35.00 16.10 -10.44
C GLU A 281 -33.90 15.62 -9.52
N ARG A 282 -33.94 16.00 -8.25
CA ARG A 282 -33.00 15.59 -7.22
C ARG A 282 -33.67 14.64 -6.24
N VAL A 283 -32.96 13.60 -5.84
CA VAL A 283 -33.39 12.70 -4.76
C VAL A 283 -33.00 13.34 -3.43
N THR A 284 -34.00 13.73 -2.65
CA THR A 284 -33.76 14.40 -1.36
C THR A 284 -33.08 13.47 -0.36
N ASN A 285 -32.37 14.06 0.62
CA ASN A 285 -31.64 13.35 1.67
C ASN A 285 -30.49 12.47 1.16
N THR A 286 -29.91 12.82 0.01
CA THR A 286 -28.69 12.15 -0.51
C THR A 286 -27.44 13.04 -0.41
N ARG A 287 -27.60 14.27 0.11
CA ARG A 287 -26.51 15.20 0.34
C ARG A 287 -25.65 14.80 1.52
N PHE A 288 -24.39 15.20 1.50
CA PHE A 288 -23.48 14.99 2.60
C PHE A 288 -22.41 16.08 2.67
N ASN A 289 -21.81 16.21 3.84
CA ASN A 289 -20.63 17.03 4.09
C ASN A 289 -19.69 16.25 5.00
N GLU A 290 -18.45 16.07 4.54
CA GLU A 290 -17.43 15.31 5.24
C GLU A 290 -16.20 16.17 5.45
N LEU A 291 -15.73 16.24 6.67
CA LEU A 291 -14.50 16.93 7.07
C LEU A 291 -13.52 15.91 7.64
N ASP A 292 -12.32 15.85 7.07
CA ASP A 292 -11.25 15.02 7.57
C ASP A 292 -10.01 15.83 7.90
N PHE A 293 -9.38 15.46 8.99
CA PHE A 293 -8.06 15.92 9.38
C PHE A 293 -7.19 14.71 9.72
N LYS A 294 -6.06 14.58 9.05
CA LYS A 294 -5.09 13.51 9.28
C LYS A 294 -3.73 14.11 9.52
N THR A 295 -3.01 13.60 10.52
CA THR A 295 -1.63 14.01 10.78
C THR A 295 -0.78 12.84 11.21
N GLY A 296 0.52 12.89 10.89
CA GLY A 296 1.50 11.89 11.23
C GLY A 296 2.81 12.51 11.66
N LEU A 297 3.39 11.97 12.71
CA LEU A 297 4.73 12.28 13.21
C LEU A 297 5.54 11.00 13.17
N GLY A 298 6.67 11.03 12.48
CA GLY A 298 7.60 9.91 12.40
C GLY A 298 8.96 10.30 12.99
N TYR A 299 9.55 9.38 13.72
CA TYR A 299 10.94 9.43 14.11
C TYR A 299 11.63 8.16 13.64
N SER A 300 12.79 8.28 13.04
CA SER A 300 13.59 7.13 12.59
C SER A 300 15.08 7.43 12.81
N ASP A 301 15.76 6.49 13.44
CA ASP A 301 17.20 6.44 13.66
C ASP A 301 17.73 5.08 13.23
N SER A 302 19.04 4.85 13.24
CA SER A 302 19.66 3.56 12.89
C SER A 302 19.11 2.36 13.68
N ASN A 303 18.66 2.56 14.92
CA ASN A 303 18.26 1.51 15.84
C ASN A 303 16.79 1.52 16.21
N PHE A 304 16.07 2.59 15.91
CA PHE A 304 14.69 2.76 16.36
C PHE A 304 13.86 3.55 15.35
N SER A 305 12.62 3.11 15.12
CA SER A 305 11.65 3.80 14.30
C SER A 305 10.29 3.77 14.97
N THR A 306 9.62 4.90 15.01
CA THR A 306 8.24 5.02 15.49
C THR A 306 7.44 6.01 14.67
N ILE A 307 6.15 5.75 14.56
CA ILE A 307 5.20 6.64 13.88
C ILE A 307 3.97 6.80 14.75
N PHE A 308 3.64 8.04 15.04
CA PHE A 308 2.35 8.41 15.63
C PHE A 308 1.45 8.97 14.53
N ARG A 309 0.18 8.52 14.48
CA ARG A 309 -0.83 9.05 13.57
C ARG A 309 -2.09 9.42 14.32
N TYR A 310 -2.70 10.51 13.89
CA TYR A 310 -3.98 10.95 14.37
C TYR A 310 -4.91 11.23 13.20
N ASN A 311 -6.13 10.72 13.27
CA ASN A 311 -7.16 10.92 12.27
C ASN A 311 -8.43 11.40 12.96
N PHE A 312 -9.06 12.40 12.35
CA PHE A 312 -10.36 12.90 12.72
C PHE A 312 -11.23 12.91 11.47
N ASN A 313 -12.41 12.32 11.56
CA ASN A 313 -13.42 12.35 10.52
C ASN A 313 -14.75 12.79 11.12
N ARG A 314 -15.43 13.70 10.44
CA ARG A 314 -16.81 14.09 10.72
C ARG A 314 -17.61 14.03 9.44
N LEU A 315 -18.67 13.25 9.46
CA LEU A 315 -19.59 13.07 8.35
C LEU A 315 -21.00 13.48 8.78
N ASP A 316 -21.52 14.53 8.15
CA ASP A 316 -22.92 14.94 8.23
C ASP A 316 -23.60 14.49 6.92
N LEU A 317 -24.61 13.63 7.00
CA LEU A 317 -25.26 13.05 5.82
C LEU A 317 -26.78 13.03 5.95
N GLY A 318 -27.44 13.01 4.80
CA GLY A 318 -28.87 12.71 4.71
C GLY A 318 -29.06 11.21 4.48
N ILE A 319 -30.11 10.67 5.07
CA ILE A 319 -30.51 9.26 4.87
C ILE A 319 -31.77 9.25 4.02
N PRO A 320 -31.69 8.73 2.78
CA PRO A 320 -32.85 8.63 1.88
C PRO A 320 -33.67 7.38 2.19
N GLU A 321 -34.42 7.40 3.28
CA GLU A 321 -35.32 6.32 3.65
C GLU A 321 -36.60 6.34 2.81
N GLU A 322 -37.21 5.18 2.62
CA GLU A 322 -38.47 5.01 1.95
C GLU A 322 -39.57 5.82 2.65
N GLY A 323 -40.28 6.66 1.89
CA GLY A 323 -41.27 7.61 2.43
C GLY A 323 -40.74 8.98 2.86
N ILE A 324 -39.41 9.15 2.95
CA ILE A 324 -38.77 10.43 3.27
C ILE A 324 -38.03 11.01 2.07
N ALA A 325 -37.51 10.13 1.20
CA ALA A 325 -36.83 10.55 -0.03
C ALA A 325 -37.87 10.93 -1.10
N GLU A 326 -37.88 12.18 -1.48
CA GLU A 326 -38.74 12.75 -2.52
C GLU A 326 -37.91 13.16 -3.76
N GLN A 327 -38.52 13.10 -4.91
CA GLN A 327 -37.97 13.68 -6.13
C GLN A 327 -38.43 15.13 -6.24
N THR A 328 -37.48 16.07 -6.34
CA THR A 328 -37.78 17.51 -6.40
C THR A 328 -36.83 18.24 -7.31
N LYS A 329 -37.33 19.29 -7.99
CA LYS A 329 -36.47 20.21 -8.77
C LYS A 329 -35.70 21.20 -7.89
N THR A 330 -36.13 21.37 -6.63
CA THR A 330 -35.56 22.35 -5.69
C THR A 330 -34.33 21.77 -5.01
N LYS A 331 -33.24 22.56 -4.98
CA LYS A 331 -32.03 22.21 -4.23
C LYS A 331 -32.28 22.46 -2.74
N LYS A 332 -32.19 21.40 -1.91
CA LYS A 332 -32.22 21.53 -0.46
C LYS A 332 -30.78 21.62 0.08
N THR A 333 -30.54 22.47 1.06
CA THR A 333 -29.22 22.72 1.63
C THR A 333 -29.11 22.32 3.10
N ASN A 334 -30.22 22.24 3.82
CA ASN A 334 -30.23 21.88 5.22
C ASN A 334 -30.22 20.36 5.39
N PHE A 335 -29.45 19.89 6.35
CA PHE A 335 -29.48 18.49 6.74
C PHE A 335 -30.75 18.22 7.57
N PRO A 336 -31.36 17.04 7.40
CA PRO A 336 -32.45 16.64 8.32
C PRO A 336 -31.91 16.53 9.74
N LYS A 337 -32.79 16.74 10.73
CA LYS A 337 -32.40 16.70 12.16
C LYS A 337 -31.89 15.32 12.65
N GLN A 338 -32.03 14.29 11.85
CA GLN A 338 -31.57 12.93 12.10
C GLN A 338 -30.25 12.65 11.36
N GLY A 339 -29.27 13.52 11.44
CA GLY A 339 -27.92 13.27 10.92
C GLY A 339 -27.18 12.28 11.82
N VAL A 340 -26.50 11.32 11.23
CA VAL A 340 -25.54 10.46 11.94
C VAL A 340 -24.20 11.20 11.97
N ASN A 341 -23.73 11.51 13.17
CA ASN A 341 -22.40 12.08 13.40
C ASN A 341 -21.45 10.92 13.75
N ASN A 342 -20.60 10.53 12.83
CA ASN A 342 -19.50 9.61 13.13
C ASN A 342 -18.29 10.45 13.56
N GLN A 343 -17.97 10.43 14.84
CA GLN A 343 -16.70 10.90 15.39
C GLN A 343 -15.87 9.66 15.70
N ILE A 344 -14.76 9.50 15.03
CA ILE A 344 -13.74 8.46 15.32
C ILE A 344 -12.50 9.14 15.83
#